data_82df0b1255bbd3100e914e93e856ae62
#
_entry.id   82df0b1255bbd3100e914e93e856ae62
#
_cell.length_a   1.000
_cell.length_b   1.000
_cell.length_c   1.000
_cell.angle_alpha   90.00
_cell.angle_beta   90.00
_cell.angle_gamma   90.00
#
_symmetry.space_group_name_H-M   'P 1'
#
loop_
_entity.id
_entity.type
_entity.pdbx_description
1 polymer ?
#
loop_
_entity_poly.entity_id
_entity_poly.type
_entity_poly.pdbx_seq_one_letter_code
_entity_poly.pdbx_strand_id
1 'polypeptide(L)'
;MELNWSLKEIYPSFESEEFKNDLEKLDQSIKSLNTWADEVVCEEGNVRPKLEEYIKRSSKLSELIGRLEAFVSLTLSADTKNSEGLRYSDILDSKLTEIVEATTKLERWISNIKDIDTVIKGSEVLKEHEFYIKEIIEKSKYLLSDREESIISKMKNTGSNAWLKLKDNLISNLKVDIEIDGEMKELPLTVVLNMAYDPNGELRRKAYFAEIESYKKVEEGVAAALNGIKGEVLTVCDLRGYKSPLDMTLVNSRMDEESLDAMLEACLLYTSDAADEVQLV
;
A
#
# COMPACT_ATOMS: atom_id res chain seq x y z
N MET A 1 -9.24 -2.25 31.97
CA MET A 1 -9.02 -3.16 30.83
C MET A 1 -8.10 -2.41 29.88
N GLU A 2 -6.87 -2.84 29.72
CA GLU A 2 -6.00 -2.21 28.70
C GLU A 2 -6.56 -2.55 27.32
N LEU A 3 -6.85 -1.50 26.55
CA LEU A 3 -7.39 -1.63 25.18
C LEU A 3 -6.29 -1.68 24.12
N ASN A 4 -5.05 -1.98 24.53
CA ASN A 4 -3.91 -2.05 23.63
C ASN A 4 -3.79 -3.47 23.05
N TRP A 5 -3.67 -3.54 21.73
CA TRP A 5 -3.41 -4.79 21.02
C TRP A 5 -1.95 -5.21 21.23
N SER A 6 -1.74 -6.50 21.48
CA SER A 6 -0.40 -7.07 21.56
C SER A 6 0.10 -7.44 20.17
N LEU A 7 1.30 -7.01 19.81
CA LEU A 7 2.00 -7.42 18.58
C LEU A 7 3.00 -8.56 18.83
N LYS A 8 3.06 -9.08 20.09
CA LYS A 8 4.03 -10.12 20.47
C LYS A 8 3.84 -11.45 19.76
N GLU A 9 2.67 -11.67 19.17
CA GLU A 9 2.37 -12.86 18.35
C GLU A 9 3.05 -12.77 16.97
N ILE A 10 3.36 -11.56 16.49
CA ILE A 10 4.12 -11.34 15.24
C ILE A 10 5.61 -11.41 15.61
N TYR A 11 6.07 -10.47 16.46
CA TYR A 11 7.40 -10.46 17.05
C TYR A 11 7.34 -9.88 18.47
N PRO A 12 8.16 -10.41 19.43
CA PRO A 12 8.24 -9.87 20.78
C PRO A 12 8.72 -8.41 20.83
N SER A 13 9.71 -8.07 20.02
CA SER A 13 10.27 -6.72 19.86
C SER A 13 11.17 -6.65 18.63
N PHE A 14 11.63 -5.45 18.24
CA PHE A 14 12.65 -5.25 17.22
C PHE A 14 14.02 -5.87 17.61
N GLU A 15 14.26 -6.04 18.89
CA GLU A 15 15.49 -6.63 19.44
C GLU A 15 15.45 -8.17 19.46
N SER A 16 14.28 -8.77 19.25
CA SER A 16 14.09 -10.22 19.35
C SER A 16 14.89 -10.97 18.30
N GLU A 17 15.33 -12.17 18.63
CA GLU A 17 16.05 -13.06 17.71
C GLU A 17 15.20 -13.40 16.48
N GLU A 18 13.88 -13.57 16.66
CA GLU A 18 12.95 -13.89 15.59
C GLU A 18 12.90 -12.77 14.54
N PHE A 19 12.80 -11.51 14.98
CA PHE A 19 12.76 -10.36 14.08
C PHE A 19 14.09 -10.21 13.32
N LYS A 20 15.23 -10.30 14.04
CA LYS A 20 16.57 -10.20 13.43
C LYS A 20 16.84 -11.31 12.43
N ASN A 21 16.48 -12.56 12.80
CA ASN A 21 16.62 -13.71 11.91
C ASN A 21 15.79 -13.58 10.65
N ASP A 22 14.55 -13.05 10.75
CA ASP A 22 13.69 -12.86 9.59
C ASP A 22 14.19 -11.70 8.70
N LEU A 23 14.78 -10.67 9.28
CA LEU A 23 15.44 -9.62 8.50
C LEU A 23 16.67 -10.14 7.73
N GLU A 24 17.46 -11.02 8.35
CA GLU A 24 18.58 -11.70 7.67
C GLU A 24 18.09 -12.66 6.58
N LYS A 25 17.01 -13.42 6.82
CA LYS A 25 16.39 -14.26 5.81
C LYS A 25 15.86 -13.45 4.63
N LEU A 26 15.36 -12.24 4.87
CA LEU A 26 14.95 -11.32 3.80
C LEU A 26 16.14 -10.98 2.91
N ASP A 27 17.28 -10.60 3.48
CA ASP A 27 18.50 -10.31 2.72
C ASP A 27 18.99 -11.50 1.89
N GLN A 28 18.97 -12.69 2.48
CA GLN A 28 19.34 -13.92 1.79
C GLN A 28 18.37 -14.25 0.66
N SER A 29 17.08 -14.07 0.89
CA SER A 29 16.02 -14.32 -0.09
C SER A 29 16.10 -13.35 -1.27
N ILE A 30 16.37 -12.06 -1.00
CA ILE A 30 16.60 -11.04 -2.04
C ILE A 30 17.79 -11.42 -2.92
N LYS A 31 18.93 -11.73 -2.32
CA LYS A 31 20.14 -12.15 -3.05
C LYS A 31 19.90 -13.41 -3.88
N SER A 32 19.22 -14.41 -3.28
CA SER A 32 18.89 -15.65 -3.95
C SER A 32 17.93 -15.43 -5.14
N LEU A 33 16.93 -14.53 -4.96
CA LEU A 33 15.99 -14.20 -6.02
C LEU A 33 16.69 -13.50 -7.19
N ASN A 34 17.54 -12.52 -6.91
CA ASN A 34 18.30 -11.79 -7.93
C ASN A 34 19.18 -12.71 -8.75
N THR A 35 19.95 -13.58 -8.10
CA THR A 35 20.80 -14.56 -8.79
C THR A 35 19.97 -15.53 -9.64
N TRP A 36 18.90 -16.07 -9.06
CA TRP A 36 18.04 -17.02 -9.75
C TRP A 36 17.28 -16.39 -10.95
N ALA A 37 16.89 -15.11 -10.85
CA ALA A 37 16.25 -14.40 -11.95
C ALA A 37 17.16 -14.30 -13.18
N ASP A 38 18.44 -13.99 -12.96
CA ASP A 38 19.43 -13.93 -14.05
C ASP A 38 19.65 -15.30 -14.70
N GLU A 39 19.69 -16.38 -13.92
CA GLU A 39 19.82 -17.75 -14.40
C GLU A 39 18.61 -18.18 -15.23
N VAL A 40 17.39 -17.97 -14.73
CA VAL A 40 16.14 -18.41 -15.35
C VAL A 40 15.91 -17.77 -16.71
N VAL A 41 16.20 -16.47 -16.82
CA VAL A 41 15.99 -15.70 -18.06
C VAL A 41 16.96 -16.13 -19.16
N CYS A 42 18.18 -16.57 -18.79
CA CYS A 42 19.22 -16.96 -19.74
C CYS A 42 19.15 -18.44 -20.16
N GLU A 43 18.51 -19.30 -19.38
CA GLU A 43 18.48 -20.74 -19.66
C GLU A 43 17.32 -21.14 -20.57
N GLU A 44 17.62 -21.83 -21.67
CA GLU A 44 16.63 -22.62 -22.42
C GLU A 44 16.28 -23.89 -21.65
N GLY A 45 14.99 -24.20 -21.50
CA GLY A 45 14.60 -25.43 -20.82
C GLY A 45 13.10 -25.53 -20.47
N ASN A 46 12.77 -26.50 -19.63
CA ASN A 46 11.40 -26.75 -19.25
C ASN A 46 10.82 -25.60 -18.41
N VAL A 47 9.89 -24.87 -18.97
CA VAL A 47 9.26 -23.69 -18.40
C VAL A 47 8.47 -24.01 -17.12
N ARG A 48 7.78 -25.17 -17.08
CA ARG A 48 6.89 -25.52 -15.97
C ARG A 48 7.58 -25.56 -14.61
N PRO A 49 8.68 -26.32 -14.40
CA PRO A 49 9.36 -26.31 -13.10
C PRO A 49 9.89 -24.94 -12.70
N LYS A 50 10.30 -24.12 -13.65
CA LYS A 50 10.77 -22.75 -13.38
C LYS A 50 9.62 -21.86 -12.91
N LEU A 51 8.44 -21.99 -13.51
CA LEU A 51 7.26 -21.23 -13.10
C LEU A 51 6.74 -21.69 -11.73
N GLU A 52 6.76 -23.00 -11.46
CA GLU A 52 6.43 -23.53 -10.12
C GLU A 52 7.41 -23.01 -9.05
N GLU A 53 8.70 -22.98 -9.35
CA GLU A 53 9.72 -22.43 -8.45
C GLU A 53 9.53 -20.92 -8.25
N TYR A 54 9.14 -20.17 -9.30
CA TYR A 54 8.77 -18.75 -9.18
C TYR A 54 7.65 -18.55 -8.17
N ILE A 55 6.54 -19.29 -8.31
CA ILE A 55 5.40 -19.22 -7.40
C ILE A 55 5.84 -19.50 -5.96
N LYS A 56 6.61 -20.57 -5.76
CA LYS A 56 7.09 -20.97 -4.44
C LYS A 56 7.99 -19.90 -3.77
N ARG A 57 8.91 -19.31 -4.55
CA ARG A 57 9.82 -18.26 -4.07
C ARG A 57 9.05 -16.98 -3.74
N SER A 58 8.18 -16.56 -4.66
CA SER A 58 7.36 -15.35 -4.49
C SER A 58 6.44 -15.46 -3.28
N SER A 59 5.76 -16.60 -3.09
CA SER A 59 4.88 -16.80 -1.94
C SER A 59 5.64 -16.74 -0.61
N LYS A 60 6.79 -17.41 -0.51
CA LYS A 60 7.63 -17.38 0.71
C LYS A 60 8.17 -15.98 1.00
N LEU A 61 8.61 -15.28 -0.04
CA LEU A 61 9.13 -13.93 0.09
C LEU A 61 8.03 -12.95 0.51
N SER A 62 6.83 -13.04 -0.10
CA SER A 62 5.67 -12.24 0.27
C SER A 62 5.23 -12.48 1.73
N GLU A 63 5.23 -13.72 2.20
CA GLU A 63 4.91 -14.05 3.59
C GLU A 63 5.90 -13.42 4.56
N LEU A 64 7.20 -13.50 4.25
CA LEU A 64 8.26 -12.93 5.08
C LEU A 64 8.18 -11.40 5.12
N ILE A 65 8.03 -10.76 3.95
CA ILE A 65 7.86 -9.31 3.84
C ILE A 65 6.61 -8.87 4.59
N GLY A 66 5.47 -9.50 4.34
CA GLY A 66 4.19 -9.14 4.97
C GLY A 66 4.25 -9.20 6.49
N ARG A 67 4.97 -10.18 7.07
CA ARG A 67 5.14 -10.28 8.51
C ARG A 67 6.01 -9.17 9.09
N LEU A 68 7.14 -8.84 8.44
CA LEU A 68 8.03 -7.75 8.83
C LEU A 68 7.33 -6.40 8.72
N GLU A 69 6.69 -6.14 7.58
CA GLU A 69 5.95 -4.89 7.34
C GLU A 69 4.76 -4.72 8.29
N ALA A 70 4.01 -5.78 8.57
CA ALA A 70 2.89 -5.73 9.51
C ALA A 70 3.35 -5.31 10.90
N PHE A 71 4.45 -5.89 11.42
CA PHE A 71 4.97 -5.52 12.73
C PHE A 71 5.41 -4.05 12.78
N VAL A 72 6.15 -3.59 11.76
CA VAL A 72 6.63 -2.20 11.67
C VAL A 72 5.45 -1.22 11.53
N SER A 73 4.53 -1.48 10.61
CA SER A 73 3.41 -0.58 10.32
C SER A 73 2.42 -0.49 11.48
N LEU A 74 2.10 -1.61 12.13
CA LEU A 74 1.22 -1.63 13.29
C LEU A 74 1.86 -0.93 14.51
N THR A 75 3.17 -1.07 14.69
CA THR A 75 3.90 -0.31 15.72
C THR A 75 3.81 1.18 15.46
N LEU A 76 4.02 1.62 14.23
CA LEU A 76 3.93 3.04 13.85
C LEU A 76 2.48 3.56 13.90
N SER A 77 1.49 2.72 13.64
CA SER A 77 0.07 3.10 13.78
C SER A 77 -0.31 3.37 15.23
N ALA A 78 0.33 2.68 16.19
CA ALA A 78 0.13 2.92 17.62
C ALA A 78 0.97 4.11 18.15
N ASP A 79 2.19 4.27 17.63
CA ASP A 79 3.12 5.34 18.01
C ASP A 79 3.91 5.82 16.78
N THR A 80 3.42 6.88 16.13
CA THR A 80 4.05 7.47 14.93
C THR A 80 5.44 8.05 15.17
N LYS A 81 5.87 8.19 16.44
CA LYS A 81 7.18 8.70 16.84
C LYS A 81 8.13 7.59 17.29
N ASN A 82 7.72 6.33 17.18
CA ASN A 82 8.57 5.21 17.53
C ASN A 82 9.82 5.17 16.64
N SER A 83 10.96 5.48 17.23
CA SER A 83 12.23 5.66 16.49
C SER A 83 12.72 4.36 15.83
N GLU A 84 12.48 3.20 16.45
CA GLU A 84 12.84 1.91 15.87
C GLU A 84 11.89 1.54 14.74
N GLY A 85 10.57 1.76 14.92
CA GLY A 85 9.59 1.59 13.87
C GLY A 85 9.92 2.41 12.62
N LEU A 86 10.24 3.69 12.78
CA LEU A 86 10.66 4.58 11.68
C LEU A 86 11.93 4.06 11.00
N ARG A 87 12.94 3.69 11.78
CA ARG A 87 14.21 3.16 11.26
C ARG A 87 13.99 1.88 10.45
N TYR A 88 13.20 0.93 10.96
CA TYR A 88 12.95 -0.33 10.26
C TYR A 88 12.01 -0.16 9.06
N SER A 89 11.09 0.81 9.08
CA SER A 89 10.33 1.20 7.90
C SER A 89 11.26 1.62 6.75
N ASP A 90 12.21 2.51 7.02
CA ASP A 90 13.17 2.98 6.00
C ASP A 90 14.09 1.85 5.51
N ILE A 91 14.51 0.95 6.40
CA ILE A 91 15.31 -0.23 6.03
C ILE A 91 14.51 -1.15 5.10
N LEU A 92 13.25 -1.47 5.43
CA LEU A 92 12.39 -2.32 4.60
C LEU A 92 12.12 -1.67 3.24
N ASP A 93 11.73 -0.39 3.22
CA ASP A 93 11.53 0.37 1.98
C ASP A 93 12.77 0.30 1.06
N SER A 94 13.97 0.44 1.63
CA SER A 94 15.21 0.31 0.86
C SER A 94 15.43 -1.10 0.32
N LYS A 95 15.28 -2.14 1.16
CA LYS A 95 15.45 -3.55 0.76
C LYS A 95 14.46 -3.98 -0.33
N LEU A 96 13.21 -3.51 -0.26
CA LEU A 96 12.20 -3.81 -1.27
C LEU A 96 12.55 -3.24 -2.65
N THR A 97 13.33 -2.16 -2.72
CA THR A 97 13.82 -1.68 -4.04
C THR A 97 14.84 -2.62 -4.69
N GLU A 98 15.51 -3.47 -3.90
CA GLU A 98 16.51 -4.41 -4.41
C GLU A 98 15.93 -5.62 -5.14
N ILE A 99 14.62 -5.90 -4.94
CA ILE A 99 13.91 -6.99 -5.62
C ILE A 99 13.33 -6.57 -6.97
N VAL A 100 13.14 -5.26 -7.20
CA VAL A 100 12.38 -4.75 -8.34
C VAL A 100 12.96 -5.20 -9.68
N GLU A 101 14.29 -5.15 -9.82
CA GLU A 101 14.93 -5.56 -11.07
C GLU A 101 14.70 -7.05 -11.37
N ALA A 102 14.85 -7.92 -10.35
CA ALA A 102 14.62 -9.35 -10.50
C ALA A 102 13.15 -9.67 -10.81
N THR A 103 12.22 -9.06 -10.08
CA THR A 103 10.79 -9.28 -10.32
C THR A 103 10.38 -8.81 -11.71
N THR A 104 10.84 -7.64 -12.15
CA THR A 104 10.56 -7.14 -13.50
C THR A 104 11.10 -8.10 -14.59
N LYS A 105 12.32 -8.61 -14.43
CA LYS A 105 12.89 -9.61 -15.35
C LYS A 105 12.04 -10.88 -15.41
N LEU A 106 11.62 -11.39 -14.25
CA LEU A 106 10.82 -12.60 -14.13
C LEU A 106 9.40 -12.41 -14.69
N GLU A 107 8.73 -11.30 -14.40
CA GLU A 107 7.42 -10.98 -14.94
C GLU A 107 7.45 -10.85 -16.47
N ARG A 108 8.49 -10.22 -17.01
CA ARG A 108 8.73 -10.16 -18.46
C ARG A 108 9.00 -11.54 -19.06
N TRP A 109 9.77 -12.39 -18.37
CA TRP A 109 9.99 -13.76 -18.78
C TRP A 109 8.67 -14.54 -18.80
N ILE A 110 7.84 -14.45 -17.75
CA ILE A 110 6.53 -15.09 -17.68
C ILE A 110 5.63 -14.63 -18.84
N SER A 111 5.59 -13.33 -19.12
CA SER A 111 4.76 -12.78 -20.19
C SER A 111 5.14 -13.26 -21.60
N ASN A 112 6.37 -13.71 -21.79
CA ASN A 112 6.88 -14.25 -23.06
C ASN A 112 6.73 -15.78 -23.19
N ILE A 113 6.18 -16.46 -22.18
CA ILE A 113 5.95 -17.90 -22.22
C ILE A 113 4.88 -18.22 -23.27
N LYS A 114 5.25 -19.01 -24.27
CA LYS A 114 4.30 -19.51 -25.27
C LYS A 114 3.40 -20.58 -24.65
N ASP A 115 2.13 -20.60 -25.09
CA ASP A 115 1.13 -21.59 -24.64
C ASP A 115 1.01 -21.71 -23.12
N ILE A 116 1.00 -20.57 -22.43
CA ILE A 116 0.94 -20.49 -20.97
C ILE A 116 -0.22 -21.32 -20.38
N ASP A 117 -1.38 -21.35 -21.04
CA ASP A 117 -2.53 -22.15 -20.61
C ASP A 117 -2.22 -23.65 -20.55
N THR A 118 -1.41 -24.17 -21.49
CA THR A 118 -0.98 -25.55 -21.48
C THR A 118 0.02 -25.82 -20.35
N VAL A 119 0.91 -24.87 -20.07
CA VAL A 119 1.85 -24.94 -18.96
C VAL A 119 1.10 -25.00 -17.63
N ILE A 120 0.12 -24.10 -17.42
CA ILE A 120 -0.71 -24.02 -16.21
C ILE A 120 -1.51 -25.32 -16.03
N LYS A 121 -2.20 -25.80 -17.07
CA LYS A 121 -3.01 -27.02 -16.99
C LYS A 121 -2.20 -28.27 -16.64
N GLY A 122 -0.89 -28.25 -16.84
CA GLY A 122 0.00 -29.36 -16.53
C GLY A 122 0.47 -29.46 -15.08
N SER A 123 0.06 -28.55 -14.19
CA SER A 123 0.49 -28.50 -12.79
C SER A 123 -0.64 -28.04 -11.87
N GLU A 124 -0.88 -28.76 -10.79
CA GLU A 124 -1.89 -28.36 -9.80
C GLU A 124 -1.52 -27.03 -9.12
N VAL A 125 -0.24 -26.84 -8.78
CA VAL A 125 0.26 -25.58 -8.19
C VAL A 125 0.01 -24.39 -9.12
N LEU A 126 0.26 -24.55 -10.40
CA LEU A 126 0.04 -23.44 -11.36
C LEU A 126 -1.45 -23.18 -11.60
N LYS A 127 -2.31 -24.19 -11.53
CA LYS A 127 -3.76 -24.01 -11.61
C LYS A 127 -4.30 -23.20 -10.44
N GLU A 128 -3.83 -23.48 -9.22
CA GLU A 128 -4.21 -22.69 -8.04
C GLU A 128 -3.81 -21.21 -8.18
N HIS A 129 -2.73 -20.94 -8.91
CA HIS A 129 -2.21 -19.59 -9.13
C HIS A 129 -2.49 -19.03 -10.53
N GLU A 130 -3.41 -19.65 -11.28
CA GLU A 130 -3.74 -19.25 -12.65
C GLU A 130 -4.09 -17.77 -12.78
N PHE A 131 -4.93 -17.26 -11.88
CA PHE A 131 -5.32 -15.86 -11.87
C PHE A 131 -4.12 -14.94 -11.70
N TYR A 132 -3.25 -15.23 -10.73
CA TYR A 132 -2.05 -14.45 -10.46
C TYR A 132 -1.08 -14.44 -11.65
N ILE A 133 -0.87 -15.58 -12.28
CA ILE A 133 -0.01 -15.70 -13.48
C ILE A 133 -0.58 -14.86 -14.63
N LYS A 134 -1.89 -14.93 -14.87
CA LYS A 134 -2.56 -14.14 -15.91
C LYS A 134 -2.53 -12.65 -15.61
N GLU A 135 -2.66 -12.26 -14.35
CA GLU A 135 -2.51 -10.87 -13.91
C GLU A 135 -1.11 -10.32 -14.19
N ILE A 136 -0.05 -11.11 -13.94
CA ILE A 136 1.33 -10.73 -14.30
C ILE A 136 1.42 -10.46 -15.80
N ILE A 137 0.87 -11.34 -16.64
CA ILE A 137 0.89 -11.19 -18.10
C ILE A 137 0.14 -9.91 -18.51
N GLU A 138 -1.01 -9.64 -17.92
CA GLU A 138 -1.78 -8.43 -18.22
C GLU A 138 -1.02 -7.17 -17.82
N LYS A 139 -0.46 -7.13 -16.62
CA LYS A 139 0.30 -5.98 -16.11
C LYS A 139 1.64 -5.79 -16.83
N SER A 140 2.22 -6.84 -17.39
CA SER A 140 3.49 -6.75 -18.12
C SER A 140 3.46 -5.82 -19.33
N LYS A 141 2.28 -5.54 -19.87
CA LYS A 141 2.07 -4.56 -20.96
C LYS A 141 2.48 -3.14 -20.57
N TYR A 142 2.48 -2.85 -19.29
CA TYR A 142 2.78 -1.54 -18.70
C TYR A 142 4.16 -1.50 -18.04
N LEU A 143 4.97 -2.56 -18.16
CA LEU A 143 6.32 -2.59 -17.63
C LEU A 143 7.27 -1.75 -18.50
N LEU A 144 8.02 -0.90 -17.84
CA LEU A 144 9.15 -0.20 -18.42
C LEU A 144 10.39 -1.11 -18.46
N SER A 145 11.54 -0.63 -18.92
CA SER A 145 12.76 -1.41 -18.83
C SER A 145 13.12 -1.71 -17.36
N ASP A 146 13.87 -2.78 -17.12
CA ASP A 146 14.28 -3.22 -15.77
C ASP A 146 14.99 -2.09 -15.01
N ARG A 147 15.80 -1.30 -15.74
CA ARG A 147 16.50 -0.14 -15.18
C ARG A 147 15.56 0.99 -14.81
N GLU A 148 14.58 1.30 -15.64
CA GLU A 148 13.59 2.35 -15.36
C GLU A 148 12.71 1.99 -14.17
N GLU A 149 12.23 0.73 -14.09
CA GLU A 149 11.47 0.24 -12.94
C GLU A 149 12.28 0.34 -11.64
N SER A 150 13.56 -0.03 -11.66
CA SER A 150 14.45 0.10 -10.51
C SER A 150 14.66 1.57 -10.11
N ILE A 151 14.81 2.48 -11.07
CA ILE A 151 14.96 3.91 -10.79
C ILE A 151 13.67 4.47 -10.18
N ILE A 152 12.51 4.18 -10.77
CA ILE A 152 11.21 4.63 -10.26
C ILE A 152 10.99 4.14 -8.84
N SER A 153 11.26 2.85 -8.57
CA SER A 153 11.11 2.28 -7.24
C SER A 153 11.98 2.99 -6.19
N LYS A 154 13.25 3.26 -6.51
CA LYS A 154 14.17 3.98 -5.62
C LYS A 154 13.72 5.44 -5.40
N MET A 155 13.26 6.10 -6.46
CA MET A 155 12.78 7.50 -6.37
C MET A 155 11.51 7.63 -5.56
N LYS A 156 10.63 6.63 -5.55
CA LYS A 156 9.43 6.61 -4.71
C LYS A 156 9.73 6.77 -3.23
N ASN A 157 10.85 6.23 -2.73
CA ASN A 157 11.22 6.34 -1.32
C ASN A 157 11.43 7.80 -0.88
N THR A 158 11.95 8.65 -1.77
CA THR A 158 12.12 10.09 -1.54
C THR A 158 11.03 10.95 -2.22
N GLY A 159 10.16 10.33 -3.00
CA GLY A 159 8.99 10.89 -3.66
C GLY A 159 7.71 10.61 -2.88
N SER A 160 6.80 9.84 -3.48
CA SER A 160 5.45 9.60 -2.92
C SER A 160 5.46 9.02 -1.50
N ASN A 161 6.38 8.09 -1.17
CA ASN A 161 6.47 7.52 0.17
C ASN A 161 6.87 8.59 1.22
N ALA A 162 7.82 9.48 0.89
CA ALA A 162 8.22 10.56 1.79
C ALA A 162 7.10 11.58 1.99
N TRP A 163 6.36 11.92 0.93
CA TRP A 163 5.20 12.80 1.02
C TRP A 163 4.07 12.21 1.86
N LEU A 164 3.83 10.90 1.72
CA LEU A 164 2.84 10.21 2.54
C LEU A 164 3.25 10.22 4.03
N LYS A 165 4.50 9.89 4.34
CA LYS A 165 5.04 9.94 5.71
C LYS A 165 4.93 11.37 6.31
N LEU A 166 5.21 12.40 5.51
CA LEU A 166 5.04 13.79 5.94
C LEU A 166 3.57 14.10 6.28
N LYS A 167 2.63 13.75 5.39
CA LYS A 167 1.20 13.94 5.62
C LYS A 167 0.73 13.23 6.91
N ASP A 168 1.15 11.97 7.10
CA ASP A 168 0.78 11.19 8.28
C ASP A 168 1.33 11.83 9.57
N ASN A 169 2.56 12.34 9.55
CA ASN A 169 3.15 13.07 10.67
C ASN A 169 2.41 14.37 10.97
N LEU A 170 2.04 15.15 9.97
CA LEU A 170 1.29 16.39 10.15
C LEU A 170 -0.07 16.13 10.80
N ILE A 171 -0.82 15.15 10.30
CA ILE A 171 -2.16 14.83 10.80
C ILE A 171 -2.10 14.18 12.19
N SER A 172 -1.18 13.23 12.44
CA SER A 172 -1.09 12.55 13.74
C SER A 172 -0.66 13.48 14.89
N ASN A 173 0.07 14.55 14.58
CA ASN A 173 0.48 15.55 15.56
C ASN A 173 -0.47 16.74 15.65
N LEU A 174 -1.53 16.78 14.81
CA LEU A 174 -2.46 17.90 14.80
C LEU A 174 -3.22 18.01 16.12
N LYS A 175 -3.16 19.19 16.72
CA LYS A 175 -3.91 19.56 17.92
C LYS A 175 -5.08 20.45 17.54
N VAL A 176 -6.21 20.16 18.16
CA VAL A 176 -7.49 20.84 17.96
C VAL A 176 -7.82 21.63 19.21
N ASP A 177 -8.05 22.93 19.05
CA ASP A 177 -8.53 23.81 20.10
C ASP A 177 -10.05 23.74 20.14
N ILE A 178 -10.62 23.29 21.26
CA ILE A 178 -12.07 23.14 21.45
C ILE A 178 -12.52 23.61 22.81
N GLU A 179 -13.66 24.35 22.88
CA GLU A 179 -14.30 24.74 24.14
C GLU A 179 -15.21 23.62 24.66
N ILE A 180 -14.91 23.11 25.86
CA ILE A 180 -15.71 22.10 26.56
C ILE A 180 -16.00 22.65 27.98
N ASP A 181 -17.28 22.71 28.34
CA ASP A 181 -17.73 23.20 29.66
C ASP A 181 -17.24 24.62 30.02
N GLY A 182 -17.09 25.49 28.99
CA GLY A 182 -16.61 26.88 29.16
C GLY A 182 -15.08 27.03 29.23
N GLU A 183 -14.32 25.94 29.08
CA GLU A 183 -12.87 25.96 29.09
C GLU A 183 -12.32 25.57 27.70
N MET A 184 -11.31 26.33 27.24
CA MET A 184 -10.57 25.99 26.03
C MET A 184 -9.59 24.83 26.32
N LYS A 185 -9.70 23.77 25.56
CA LYS A 185 -8.82 22.57 25.64
C LYS A 185 -8.14 22.34 24.32
N GLU A 186 -6.87 21.97 24.38
CA GLU A 186 -6.09 21.52 23.21
C GLU A 186 -6.03 19.97 23.24
N LEU A 187 -6.71 19.33 22.28
CA LEU A 187 -6.87 17.87 22.23
C LEU A 187 -6.31 17.29 20.93
N PRO A 188 -5.85 16.02 20.93
CA PRO A 188 -5.52 15.32 19.69
C PRO A 188 -6.73 15.26 18.74
N LEU A 189 -6.47 15.36 17.43
CA LEU A 189 -7.52 15.29 16.41
C LEU A 189 -8.41 14.03 16.57
N THR A 190 -7.83 12.88 16.83
CA THR A 190 -8.56 11.61 17.01
C THR A 190 -9.56 11.64 18.17
N VAL A 191 -9.24 12.38 19.24
CA VAL A 191 -10.14 12.55 20.38
C VAL A 191 -11.33 13.40 19.98
N VAL A 192 -11.10 14.48 19.23
CA VAL A 192 -12.17 15.38 18.77
C VAL A 192 -13.06 14.69 17.74
N LEU A 193 -12.50 13.91 16.81
CA LEU A 193 -13.26 13.08 15.86
C LEU A 193 -14.21 12.11 16.57
N ASN A 194 -13.78 11.49 17.67
CA ASN A 194 -14.64 10.60 18.45
C ASN A 194 -15.82 11.33 19.12
N MET A 195 -15.74 12.64 19.32
CA MET A 195 -16.87 13.42 19.85
C MET A 195 -18.05 13.52 18.87
N ALA A 196 -17.90 13.13 17.61
CA ALA A 196 -19.01 12.98 16.66
C ALA A 196 -20.08 11.96 17.13
N TYR A 197 -19.72 11.04 18.03
CA TYR A 197 -20.60 10.03 18.62
C TYR A 197 -21.13 10.41 20.01
N ASP A 198 -20.82 11.61 20.52
CA ASP A 198 -21.28 12.05 21.84
C ASP A 198 -22.81 12.22 21.85
N PRO A 199 -23.51 11.81 22.92
CA PRO A 199 -24.96 12.05 23.07
C PRO A 199 -25.35 13.52 23.01
N ASN A 200 -24.46 14.42 23.46
CA ASN A 200 -24.70 15.87 23.45
C ASN A 200 -24.53 16.48 22.06
N GLY A 201 -25.64 16.85 21.40
CA GLY A 201 -25.64 17.44 20.07
C GLY A 201 -24.87 18.77 19.95
N GLU A 202 -24.82 19.57 21.01
CA GLU A 202 -24.06 20.80 21.03
C GLU A 202 -22.53 20.52 21.01
N LEU A 203 -22.09 19.54 21.79
CA LEU A 203 -20.69 19.11 21.80
C LEU A 203 -20.28 18.54 20.43
N ARG A 204 -21.14 17.71 19.81
CA ARG A 204 -20.87 17.21 18.43
C ARG A 204 -20.66 18.35 17.43
N ARG A 205 -21.52 19.39 17.50
CA ARG A 205 -21.42 20.57 16.64
C ARG A 205 -20.14 21.36 16.89
N LYS A 206 -19.78 21.60 18.16
CA LYS A 206 -18.53 22.28 18.52
C LYS A 206 -17.31 21.52 18.03
N ALA A 207 -17.29 20.17 18.19
CA ALA A 207 -16.24 19.30 17.73
C ALA A 207 -16.05 19.40 16.21
N TYR A 208 -17.13 19.35 15.44
CA TYR A 208 -17.09 19.48 13.99
C TYR A 208 -16.43 20.79 13.53
N PHE A 209 -16.84 21.93 14.09
CA PHE A 209 -16.25 23.22 13.71
C PHE A 209 -14.80 23.36 14.16
N ALA A 210 -14.46 22.85 15.35
CA ALA A 210 -13.08 22.86 15.85
C ALA A 210 -12.17 21.98 14.98
N GLU A 211 -12.66 20.82 14.55
CA GLU A 211 -11.98 19.94 13.59
C GLU A 211 -11.67 20.67 12.28
N ILE A 212 -12.69 21.24 11.62
CA ILE A 212 -12.52 21.96 10.34
C ILE A 212 -11.51 23.10 10.47
N GLU A 213 -11.60 23.89 11.56
CA GLU A 213 -10.67 25.00 11.79
C GLU A 213 -9.23 24.51 11.99
N SER A 214 -9.06 23.36 12.63
CA SER A 214 -7.73 22.78 12.90
C SER A 214 -6.96 22.42 11.63
N TYR A 215 -7.64 22.02 10.56
CA TYR A 215 -7.01 21.63 9.30
C TYR A 215 -6.24 22.77 8.63
N LYS A 216 -6.62 24.03 8.90
CA LYS A 216 -5.86 25.21 8.43
C LYS A 216 -4.41 25.22 8.91
N LYS A 217 -4.12 24.58 10.07
CA LYS A 217 -2.76 24.50 10.62
C LYS A 217 -1.81 23.64 9.77
N VAL A 218 -2.35 22.75 8.96
CA VAL A 218 -1.59 21.76 8.18
C VAL A 218 -1.89 21.80 6.67
N GLU A 219 -2.81 22.65 6.24
CA GLU A 219 -3.33 22.74 4.88
C GLU A 219 -2.23 22.84 3.82
N GLU A 220 -1.29 23.77 3.98
CA GLU A 220 -0.21 23.99 3.02
C GLU A 220 0.70 22.75 2.88
N GLY A 221 1.06 22.14 4.00
CA GLY A 221 1.90 20.93 4.00
C GLY A 221 1.22 19.73 3.38
N VAL A 222 -0.07 19.54 3.70
CA VAL A 222 -0.88 18.44 3.14
C VAL A 222 -1.14 18.67 1.65
N ALA A 223 -1.42 19.90 1.22
CA ALA A 223 -1.58 20.25 -0.19
C ALA A 223 -0.30 20.00 -0.99
N ALA A 224 0.87 20.38 -0.44
CA ALA A 224 2.16 20.09 -1.06
C ALA A 224 2.39 18.58 -1.20
N ALA A 225 2.11 17.80 -0.15
CA ALA A 225 2.23 16.35 -0.19
C ALA A 225 1.30 15.73 -1.24
N LEU A 226 0.04 16.15 -1.31
CA LEU A 226 -0.93 15.70 -2.31
C LEU A 226 -0.45 16.01 -3.73
N ASN A 227 0.02 17.22 -3.98
CA ASN A 227 0.52 17.63 -5.28
C ASN A 227 1.76 16.82 -5.69
N GLY A 228 2.69 16.55 -4.75
CA GLY A 228 3.85 15.70 -5.00
C GLY A 228 3.47 14.27 -5.40
N ILE A 229 2.55 13.65 -4.65
CA ILE A 229 2.05 12.30 -4.95
C ILE A 229 1.31 12.27 -6.31
N LYS A 230 0.42 13.24 -6.56
CA LYS A 230 -0.32 13.31 -7.83
C LYS A 230 0.60 13.55 -9.02
N GLY A 231 1.61 14.41 -8.88
CA GLY A 231 2.62 14.64 -9.92
C GLY A 231 3.38 13.37 -10.28
N GLU A 232 3.80 12.57 -9.29
CA GLU A 232 4.44 11.27 -9.53
C GLU A 232 3.49 10.31 -10.25
N VAL A 233 2.23 10.20 -9.78
CA VAL A 233 1.22 9.31 -10.39
C VAL A 233 0.99 9.67 -11.86
N LEU A 234 0.84 10.95 -12.19
CA LEU A 234 0.67 11.41 -13.57
C LEU A 234 1.88 11.06 -14.45
N THR A 235 3.09 11.32 -13.94
CA THR A 235 4.33 11.02 -14.67
C THR A 235 4.49 9.53 -14.93
N VAL A 236 4.28 8.69 -13.90
CA VAL A 236 4.43 7.23 -14.02
C VAL A 236 3.33 6.64 -14.92
N CYS A 237 2.10 7.15 -14.83
CA CYS A 237 0.99 6.76 -15.68
C CYS A 237 1.31 6.99 -17.17
N ASP A 238 1.81 8.18 -17.50
CA ASP A 238 2.20 8.55 -18.86
C ASP A 238 3.37 7.68 -19.37
N LEU A 239 4.44 7.55 -18.59
CA LEU A 239 5.61 6.74 -18.94
C LEU A 239 5.24 5.28 -19.23
N ARG A 240 4.31 4.70 -18.48
CA ARG A 240 3.86 3.31 -18.63
C ARG A 240 2.82 3.12 -19.74
N GLY A 241 2.30 4.20 -20.31
CA GLY A 241 1.32 4.16 -21.40
C GLY A 241 -0.09 3.78 -20.97
N TYR A 242 -0.47 4.02 -19.71
CA TYR A 242 -1.87 3.95 -19.30
C TYR A 242 -2.68 5.07 -19.93
N LYS A 243 -3.95 4.83 -20.23
CA LYS A 243 -4.85 5.85 -20.81
C LYS A 243 -5.09 7.03 -19.85
N SER A 244 -5.14 6.74 -18.56
CA SER A 244 -5.37 7.71 -17.50
C SER A 244 -4.94 7.16 -16.14
N PRO A 245 -4.77 8.01 -15.10
CA PRO A 245 -4.60 7.54 -13.73
C PRO A 245 -5.75 6.66 -13.23
N LEU A 246 -6.97 6.88 -13.71
CA LEU A 246 -8.12 6.03 -13.40
C LEU A 246 -7.94 4.63 -13.99
N ASP A 247 -7.57 4.53 -15.26
CA ASP A 247 -7.28 3.25 -15.93
C ASP A 247 -6.19 2.46 -15.16
N MET A 248 -5.09 3.13 -14.79
CA MET A 248 -4.05 2.54 -13.95
C MET A 248 -4.60 2.05 -12.60
N THR A 249 -5.50 2.81 -11.97
CA THR A 249 -6.11 2.44 -10.70
C THR A 249 -7.01 1.23 -10.86
N LEU A 250 -7.84 1.19 -11.91
CA LEU A 250 -8.73 0.06 -12.20
C LEU A 250 -7.94 -1.23 -12.41
N VAL A 251 -6.88 -1.20 -13.25
CA VAL A 251 -6.01 -2.36 -13.46
C VAL A 251 -5.38 -2.85 -12.16
N ASN A 252 -4.88 -1.93 -11.31
CA ASN A 252 -4.27 -2.28 -10.04
C ASN A 252 -5.28 -2.79 -9.00
N SER A 253 -6.52 -2.32 -9.05
CA SER A 253 -7.61 -2.72 -8.15
C SER A 253 -8.37 -3.96 -8.64
N ARG A 254 -7.98 -4.52 -9.80
CA ARG A 254 -8.68 -5.68 -10.43
C ARG A 254 -10.16 -5.39 -10.69
N MET A 255 -10.46 -4.16 -11.09
CA MET A 255 -11.83 -3.66 -11.36
C MET A 255 -11.91 -3.24 -12.82
N ASP A 256 -13.04 -3.52 -13.46
CA ASP A 256 -13.38 -2.96 -14.76
C ASP A 256 -14.19 -1.66 -14.64
N GLU A 257 -14.25 -0.92 -15.72
CA GLU A 257 -14.95 0.38 -15.79
C GLU A 257 -16.47 0.21 -15.58
N GLU A 258 -17.04 -0.88 -16.09
CA GLU A 258 -18.49 -1.18 -15.95
C GLU A 258 -18.87 -1.39 -14.46
N SER A 259 -18.05 -2.11 -13.70
CA SER A 259 -18.24 -2.30 -12.25
C SER A 259 -18.13 -0.99 -11.48
N LEU A 260 -17.18 -0.12 -11.84
CA LEU A 260 -17.03 1.21 -11.23
C LEU A 260 -18.26 2.07 -11.53
N ASP A 261 -18.71 2.11 -12.78
CA ASP A 261 -19.88 2.91 -13.20
C ASP A 261 -21.15 2.43 -12.48
N ALA A 262 -21.37 1.12 -12.41
CA ALA A 262 -22.50 0.55 -11.67
C ALA A 262 -22.47 0.91 -10.18
N MET A 263 -21.30 0.90 -9.55
CA MET A 263 -21.13 1.31 -8.16
C MET A 263 -21.45 2.80 -7.97
N LEU A 264 -20.94 3.67 -8.84
CA LEU A 264 -21.19 5.11 -8.78
C LEU A 264 -22.67 5.43 -9.02
N GLU A 265 -23.30 4.78 -9.99
CA GLU A 265 -24.74 4.93 -10.26
C GLU A 265 -25.59 4.53 -9.05
N ALA A 266 -25.28 3.39 -8.42
CA ALA A 266 -25.96 2.96 -7.20
C ALA A 266 -25.81 3.97 -6.06
N CYS A 267 -24.60 4.53 -5.87
CA CYS A 267 -24.36 5.58 -4.86
C CYS A 267 -25.16 6.86 -5.14
N LEU A 268 -25.24 7.28 -6.41
CA LEU A 268 -25.98 8.47 -6.81
C LEU A 268 -27.51 8.28 -6.60
N LEU A 269 -28.03 7.12 -6.96
CA LEU A 269 -29.44 6.79 -6.73
C LEU A 269 -29.77 6.80 -5.23
N TYR A 270 -28.94 6.16 -4.40
CA TYR A 270 -29.14 6.12 -2.96
C TYR A 270 -29.12 7.51 -2.32
N THR A 271 -28.16 8.39 -2.71
CA THR A 271 -28.08 9.75 -2.19
C THR A 271 -29.24 10.64 -2.65
N SER A 272 -29.78 10.44 -3.86
CA SER A 272 -30.94 11.15 -4.38
C SER A 272 -32.21 10.76 -3.65
N ASP A 273 -32.43 9.45 -3.43
CA ASP A 273 -33.60 8.91 -2.73
C ASP A 273 -33.62 9.36 -1.26
N ALA A 274 -32.47 9.36 -0.57
CA ALA A 274 -32.37 9.89 0.79
C ALA A 274 -32.63 11.40 0.88
N ALA A 275 -32.35 12.18 -0.17
CA ALA A 275 -32.66 13.62 -0.21
C ALA A 275 -34.16 13.87 -0.39
N ASP A 276 -34.87 13.01 -1.13
CA ASP A 276 -36.33 13.10 -1.34
C ASP A 276 -37.08 12.74 -0.05
N GLU A 277 -36.61 11.77 0.74
CA GLU A 277 -37.22 11.41 2.02
C GLU A 277 -37.13 12.54 3.07
N VAL A 278 -36.08 13.35 3.05
CA VAL A 278 -35.91 14.48 3.99
C VAL A 278 -36.90 15.63 3.70
N GLN A 279 -37.46 15.72 2.50
CA GLN A 279 -38.51 16.70 2.15
C GLN A 279 -39.89 16.34 2.68
N LEU A 280 -40.10 15.12 3.18
CA LEU A 280 -41.38 14.62 3.70
C LEU A 280 -41.51 14.74 5.22
N VAL A 281 -40.58 15.37 5.93
CA VAL A 281 -40.61 15.67 7.36
C VAL A 281 -40.56 17.18 7.58
#